data_07d48845626c49b7fa89e1abcddb5c6a
#
_entry.id   07d48845626c49b7fa89e1abcddb5c6a
#
_cell.length_a   1.000
_cell.length_b   1.000
_cell.length_c   1.000
_cell.angle_alpha   90.00
_cell.angle_beta   90.00
_cell.angle_gamma   90.00
#
_symmetry.space_group_name_H-M   'P 1'
#
loop_
_entity.id
_entity.type
_entity.pdbx_description
1 polymer ?
#
loop_
_entity_poly.entity_id
_entity_poly.type
_entity_poly.pdbx_seq_one_letter_code
_entity_poly.pdbx_strand_id
1 'polypeptide(L)'
;MKKITFVLTSCGRVELLNKTLDSFFHFNDYEIEEMFLVEDSLNLSVYEDIKKKWGDKLTLLFNEKKKGQIKSIVETYKLVKTPLIFHCEDDWIYTRKNFIKDCLKIMDFDEKIIQVWLESKESASRLDIFDYGELQKVGNVGFRRVFCKEGWEWGYFSFRPGIKRMCDYELIGGYGNFKNELDIGVEYKKRGYYTVIIENPAVIDIGDDHHVSDATRKWPKRRKAGAPTGLKRLWKHLKSFKF
;
A
#
# COMPACT_ATOMS: atom_id res chain seq x y z
N MET A 1 4.33 -23.34 -5.26
CA MET A 1 4.07 -22.00 -4.67
C MET A 1 3.37 -21.11 -5.69
N LYS A 2 2.56 -20.13 -5.27
CA LYS A 2 1.96 -19.15 -6.19
C LYS A 2 3.06 -18.18 -6.65
N LYS A 3 3.12 -17.90 -7.95
CA LYS A 3 4.10 -16.98 -8.52
C LYS A 3 3.74 -15.54 -8.20
N ILE A 4 4.70 -14.76 -7.73
CA ILE A 4 4.54 -13.37 -7.29
C ILE A 4 5.60 -12.50 -7.94
N THR A 5 5.21 -11.35 -8.48
CA THR A 5 6.10 -10.26 -8.85
C THR A 5 6.09 -9.20 -7.75
N PHE A 6 7.23 -8.75 -7.30
CA PHE A 6 7.35 -7.59 -6.39
C PHE A 6 7.38 -6.30 -7.21
N VAL A 7 6.58 -5.31 -6.81
CA VAL A 7 6.55 -3.98 -7.43
C VAL A 7 6.64 -2.91 -6.35
N LEU A 8 7.70 -2.11 -6.39
CA LEU A 8 7.91 -0.99 -5.48
C LEU A 8 7.84 0.35 -6.24
N THR A 9 7.10 1.31 -5.68
CA THR A 9 7.04 2.69 -6.18
C THR A 9 7.81 3.62 -5.26
N SER A 10 8.64 4.49 -5.86
CA SER A 10 9.47 5.47 -5.14
C SER A 10 9.43 6.83 -5.84
N CYS A 11 9.72 7.88 -5.05
CA CYS A 11 9.81 9.24 -5.56
C CYS A 11 10.82 10.07 -4.75
N GLY A 12 12.13 9.83 -4.99
CA GLY A 12 13.22 10.66 -4.48
C GLY A 12 13.60 10.44 -3.01
N ARG A 13 12.96 9.50 -2.31
CA ARG A 13 13.17 9.24 -0.88
C ARG A 13 14.18 8.10 -0.64
N VAL A 14 15.43 8.25 -1.14
CA VAL A 14 16.44 7.17 -1.17
C VAL A 14 16.69 6.55 0.20
N GLU A 15 16.71 7.34 1.28
CA GLU A 15 16.94 6.83 2.62
C GLU A 15 15.80 5.93 3.11
N LEU A 16 14.54 6.32 2.87
CA LEU A 16 13.38 5.51 3.20
C LEU A 16 13.33 4.25 2.35
N LEU A 17 13.54 4.41 1.03
CA LEU A 17 13.63 3.29 0.09
C LEU A 17 14.66 2.25 0.54
N ASN A 18 15.84 2.71 0.96
CA ASN A 18 16.89 1.82 1.46
C ASN A 18 16.43 1.03 2.69
N LYS A 19 15.81 1.69 3.67
CA LYS A 19 15.26 1.03 4.87
C LYS A 19 14.19 0.00 4.51
N THR A 20 13.30 0.37 3.57
CA THR A 20 12.23 -0.51 3.08
C THR A 20 12.82 -1.76 2.44
N LEU A 21 13.73 -1.62 1.47
CA LEU A 21 14.32 -2.75 0.76
C LEU A 21 15.23 -3.59 1.67
N ASP A 22 16.08 -2.97 2.51
CA ASP A 22 16.94 -3.69 3.45
C ASP A 22 16.09 -4.57 4.38
N SER A 23 14.98 -4.03 4.94
CA SER A 23 14.08 -4.79 5.80
C SER A 23 13.27 -5.84 5.02
N PHE A 24 12.82 -5.52 3.81
CA PHE A 24 12.13 -6.49 2.95
C PHE A 24 13.02 -7.71 2.68
N PHE A 25 14.23 -7.51 2.20
CA PHE A 25 15.15 -8.61 1.92
C PHE A 25 15.57 -9.41 3.16
N HIS A 26 15.62 -8.77 4.33
CA HIS A 26 15.92 -9.43 5.59
C HIS A 26 14.79 -10.36 6.06
N PHE A 27 13.54 -9.93 5.91
CA PHE A 27 12.38 -10.66 6.43
C PHE A 27 11.61 -11.46 5.38
N ASN A 28 11.83 -11.22 4.09
CA ASN A 28 11.16 -11.99 3.05
C ASN A 28 11.70 -13.43 3.02
N ASP A 29 10.80 -14.39 3.19
CA ASP A 29 11.05 -15.83 3.13
C ASP A 29 10.17 -16.52 2.07
N TYR A 30 9.68 -15.75 1.10
CA TYR A 30 8.90 -16.22 -0.04
C TYR A 30 9.65 -15.97 -1.34
N GLU A 31 9.61 -16.94 -2.25
CA GLU A 31 10.24 -16.81 -3.56
C GLU A 31 9.49 -15.77 -4.43
N ILE A 32 10.23 -14.80 -4.94
CA ILE A 32 9.73 -13.76 -5.84
C ILE A 32 10.28 -14.04 -7.25
N GLU A 33 9.39 -14.10 -8.23
CA GLU A 33 9.75 -14.41 -9.63
C GLU A 33 10.47 -13.24 -10.31
N GLU A 34 9.94 -12.03 -10.17
CA GLU A 34 10.48 -10.80 -10.74
C GLU A 34 10.31 -9.64 -9.74
N MET A 35 11.24 -8.69 -9.77
CA MET A 35 11.21 -7.53 -8.89
C MET A 35 11.39 -6.25 -9.68
N PHE A 36 10.44 -5.33 -9.62
CA PHE A 36 10.49 -4.02 -10.25
C PHE A 36 10.52 -2.91 -9.21
N LEU A 37 11.35 -1.90 -9.46
CA LEU A 37 11.34 -0.63 -8.74
C LEU A 37 11.11 0.47 -9.77
N VAL A 38 10.04 1.26 -9.59
CA VAL A 38 9.78 2.44 -10.43
C VAL A 38 10.04 3.71 -9.62
N GLU A 39 10.89 4.59 -10.16
CA GLU A 39 11.29 5.87 -9.55
C GLU A 39 10.79 7.04 -10.40
N ASP A 40 10.08 7.99 -9.77
CA ASP A 40 9.36 9.08 -10.44
C ASP A 40 9.83 10.49 -10.00
N SER A 41 11.02 10.63 -9.40
CA SER A 41 11.54 11.93 -8.94
C SER A 41 12.11 12.80 -10.05
N LEU A 42 12.56 12.20 -11.17
CA LEU A 42 13.31 12.85 -12.26
C LEU A 42 14.70 13.35 -11.82
N ASN A 43 15.23 12.82 -10.73
CA ASN A 43 16.52 13.22 -10.22
C ASN A 43 17.59 12.18 -10.57
N LEU A 44 18.55 12.55 -11.44
CA LEU A 44 19.60 11.65 -11.91
C LEU A 44 20.51 11.15 -10.78
N SER A 45 20.80 11.98 -9.76
CA SER A 45 21.59 11.55 -8.61
C SER A 45 20.88 10.43 -7.83
N VAL A 46 19.55 10.58 -7.62
CA VAL A 46 18.72 9.54 -7.02
C VAL A 46 18.75 8.25 -7.84
N TYR A 47 18.70 8.34 -9.16
CA TYR A 47 18.77 7.18 -10.05
C TYR A 47 20.11 6.43 -9.92
N GLU A 48 21.21 7.16 -9.90
CA GLU A 48 22.54 6.58 -9.76
C GLU A 48 22.73 5.90 -8.39
N ASP A 49 22.25 6.53 -7.30
CA ASP A 49 22.30 5.95 -5.96
C ASP A 49 21.50 4.65 -5.87
N ILE A 50 20.27 4.64 -6.41
CA ILE A 50 19.41 3.45 -6.47
C ILE A 50 20.07 2.36 -7.32
N LYS A 51 20.58 2.71 -8.51
CA LYS A 51 21.23 1.77 -9.43
C LYS A 51 22.45 1.13 -8.79
N LYS A 52 23.27 1.92 -8.13
CA LYS A 52 24.49 1.44 -7.46
C LYS A 52 24.18 0.43 -6.38
N LYS A 53 23.12 0.63 -5.59
CA LYS A 53 22.81 -0.25 -4.44
C LYS A 53 21.90 -1.43 -4.83
N TRP A 54 20.98 -1.23 -5.77
CA TRP A 54 19.88 -2.17 -6.01
C TRP A 54 19.81 -2.71 -7.44
N GLY A 55 20.63 -2.20 -8.37
CA GLY A 55 20.56 -2.58 -9.79
C GLY A 55 20.76 -4.05 -10.09
N ASP A 56 21.51 -4.77 -9.25
CA ASP A 56 21.74 -6.22 -9.40
C ASP A 56 20.57 -7.07 -8.83
N LYS A 57 19.67 -6.47 -8.06
CA LYS A 57 18.57 -7.17 -7.37
C LYS A 57 17.20 -6.87 -7.95
N LEU A 58 17.05 -5.74 -8.60
CA LEU A 58 15.78 -5.20 -9.07
C LEU A 58 15.88 -4.71 -10.51
N THR A 59 14.85 -4.92 -11.29
CA THR A 59 14.67 -4.22 -12.57
C THR A 59 14.23 -2.79 -12.27
N LEU A 60 15.09 -1.83 -12.61
CA LEU A 60 14.87 -0.41 -12.34
C LEU A 60 14.16 0.27 -13.51
N LEU A 61 13.08 0.97 -13.21
CA LEU A 61 12.28 1.72 -14.17
C LEU A 61 12.32 3.20 -13.78
N PHE A 62 13.11 3.99 -14.51
CA PHE A 62 13.22 5.42 -14.26
C PHE A 62 12.30 6.18 -15.23
N ASN A 63 11.39 6.99 -14.67
CA ASN A 63 10.51 7.82 -15.48
C ASN A 63 11.27 9.01 -16.06
N GLU A 64 11.17 9.23 -17.38
CA GLU A 64 11.79 10.38 -18.05
C GLU A 64 11.02 11.70 -17.83
N LYS A 65 9.77 11.60 -17.39
CA LYS A 65 8.89 12.72 -17.02
C LYS A 65 7.98 12.31 -15.88
N LYS A 66 7.60 13.28 -15.06
CA LYS A 66 6.72 13.06 -13.91
C LYS A 66 5.39 12.45 -14.33
N LYS A 67 5.11 11.23 -13.87
CA LYS A 67 3.90 10.49 -14.17
C LYS A 67 2.90 10.47 -13.03
N GLY A 68 3.39 10.53 -11.79
CA GLY A 68 2.62 10.29 -10.58
C GLY A 68 2.42 8.80 -10.29
N GLN A 69 1.98 8.51 -9.07
CA GLN A 69 1.92 7.16 -8.53
C GLN A 69 1.09 6.20 -9.39
N ILE A 70 -0.17 6.53 -9.68
CA ILE A 70 -1.08 5.62 -10.40
C ILE A 70 -0.57 5.28 -11.80
N LYS A 71 -0.09 6.26 -12.56
CA LYS A 71 0.43 6.00 -13.91
C LYS A 71 1.70 5.15 -13.87
N SER A 72 2.59 5.42 -12.92
CA SER A 72 3.81 4.61 -12.72
C SER A 72 3.45 3.15 -12.39
N ILE A 73 2.46 2.93 -11.52
CA ILE A 73 1.95 1.60 -11.20
C ILE A 73 1.37 0.92 -12.45
N VAL A 74 0.50 1.60 -13.18
CA VAL A 74 -0.16 1.03 -14.37
C VAL A 74 0.85 0.62 -15.43
N GLU A 75 1.88 1.42 -15.68
CA GLU A 75 2.92 1.09 -16.65
C GLU A 75 3.79 -0.09 -16.19
N THR A 76 4.11 -0.15 -14.88
CA THR A 76 4.86 -1.27 -14.33
C THR A 76 4.03 -2.57 -14.35
N TYR A 77 2.73 -2.49 -14.03
CA TYR A 77 1.86 -3.69 -14.02
C TYR A 77 1.69 -4.32 -15.41
N LYS A 78 1.87 -3.58 -16.50
CA LYS A 78 1.90 -4.13 -17.88
C LYS A 78 3.08 -5.07 -18.13
N LEU A 79 4.14 -4.97 -17.33
CA LEU A 79 5.32 -5.83 -17.44
C LEU A 79 5.17 -7.12 -16.62
N VAL A 80 4.24 -7.16 -15.70
CA VAL A 80 4.03 -8.29 -14.78
C VAL A 80 3.42 -9.46 -15.52
N LYS A 81 4.02 -10.65 -15.35
CA LYS A 81 3.59 -11.92 -15.96
C LYS A 81 3.00 -12.90 -14.95
N THR A 82 3.13 -12.62 -13.67
CA THR A 82 2.63 -13.49 -12.62
C THR A 82 1.18 -13.17 -12.26
N PRO A 83 0.41 -14.13 -11.73
CA PRO A 83 -0.99 -13.88 -11.32
C PRO A 83 -1.12 -12.98 -10.10
N LEU A 84 -0.04 -12.81 -9.33
CA LEU A 84 -0.01 -12.04 -8.10
C LEU A 84 1.10 -11.00 -8.11
N ILE A 85 0.83 -9.86 -7.50
CA ILE A 85 1.79 -8.79 -7.27
C ILE A 85 1.88 -8.57 -5.76
N PHE A 86 3.09 -8.53 -5.21
CA PHE A 86 3.32 -7.91 -3.92
C PHE A 86 3.69 -6.44 -4.17
N HIS A 87 2.73 -5.55 -3.96
CA HIS A 87 2.93 -4.11 -4.12
C HIS A 87 3.47 -3.50 -2.83
N CYS A 88 4.39 -2.55 -2.96
CA CYS A 88 5.00 -1.81 -1.84
C CYS A 88 5.30 -0.35 -2.25
N GLU A 89 5.30 0.55 -1.27
CA GLU A 89 5.83 1.91 -1.38
C GLU A 89 7.21 1.98 -0.67
N ASP A 90 7.92 3.09 -0.80
CA ASP A 90 9.30 3.25 -0.33
C ASP A 90 9.46 3.68 1.14
N ASP A 91 8.38 3.62 1.95
CA ASP A 91 8.34 4.14 3.32
C ASP A 91 7.82 3.13 4.36
N TRP A 92 8.14 1.85 4.18
CA TRP A 92 7.70 0.77 5.05
C TRP A 92 8.86 -0.06 5.59
N ILE A 93 8.90 -0.34 6.89
CA ILE A 93 9.83 -1.29 7.50
C ILE A 93 9.11 -2.62 7.76
N TYR A 94 9.65 -3.70 7.19
CA TYR A 94 9.23 -5.07 7.51
C TYR A 94 9.83 -5.50 8.83
N THR A 95 9.05 -6.24 9.64
CA THR A 95 9.43 -6.56 11.03
C THR A 95 9.43 -8.04 11.35
N ARG A 96 8.88 -8.90 10.48
CA ARG A 96 8.82 -10.35 10.68
C ARG A 96 8.74 -11.14 9.38
N LYS A 97 9.06 -12.42 9.44
CA LYS A 97 8.91 -13.40 8.35
C LYS A 97 7.44 -13.82 8.15
N ASN A 98 7.20 -14.61 7.12
CA ASN A 98 5.92 -15.20 6.74
C ASN A 98 4.81 -14.22 6.36
N PHE A 99 5.08 -12.93 6.22
CA PHE A 99 4.04 -11.94 5.92
C PHE A 99 3.35 -12.19 4.58
N ILE A 100 4.08 -12.62 3.54
CA ILE A 100 3.51 -13.00 2.24
C ILE A 100 2.64 -14.26 2.38
N LYS A 101 3.14 -15.29 3.07
CA LYS A 101 2.41 -16.54 3.29
C LYS A 101 1.11 -16.31 4.06
N ASP A 102 1.14 -15.43 5.06
CA ASP A 102 -0.03 -15.07 5.84
C ASP A 102 -1.07 -14.31 4.99
N CYS A 103 -0.62 -13.34 4.16
CA CYS A 103 -1.50 -12.68 3.19
C CYS A 103 -2.19 -13.69 2.26
N LEU A 104 -1.43 -14.62 1.71
CA LEU A 104 -1.98 -15.63 0.80
C LEU A 104 -3.04 -16.49 1.47
N LYS A 105 -2.78 -16.98 2.71
CA LYS A 105 -3.76 -17.74 3.49
C LYS A 105 -5.06 -16.98 3.71
N ILE A 106 -4.95 -15.69 4.09
CA ILE A 106 -6.10 -14.83 4.34
C ILE A 106 -6.87 -14.59 3.02
N MET A 107 -6.18 -14.29 1.93
CA MET A 107 -6.83 -14.04 0.64
C MET A 107 -7.45 -15.31 0.02
N ASP A 108 -6.97 -16.50 0.38
CA ASP A 108 -7.57 -17.78 -0.01
C ASP A 108 -8.78 -18.15 0.85
N PHE A 109 -8.96 -17.52 2.01
CA PHE A 109 -10.14 -17.72 2.86
C PHE A 109 -11.43 -17.16 2.23
N ASP A 110 -11.33 -16.00 1.56
CA ASP A 110 -12.45 -15.40 0.84
C ASP A 110 -11.94 -14.64 -0.40
N GLU A 111 -12.45 -14.98 -1.58
CA GLU A 111 -12.11 -14.33 -2.85
C GLU A 111 -12.46 -12.84 -2.89
N LYS A 112 -13.40 -12.39 -2.05
CA LYS A 112 -13.79 -10.98 -1.92
C LYS A 112 -12.81 -10.14 -1.07
N ILE A 113 -11.82 -10.74 -0.45
CA ILE A 113 -10.74 -9.98 0.21
C ILE A 113 -9.83 -9.41 -0.89
N ILE A 114 -9.92 -8.08 -1.10
CA ILE A 114 -9.11 -7.39 -2.11
C ILE A 114 -7.69 -7.12 -1.62
N GLN A 115 -7.51 -6.98 -0.31
CA GLN A 115 -6.25 -6.60 0.29
C GLN A 115 -6.18 -7.02 1.76
N VAL A 116 -4.97 -7.37 2.22
CA VAL A 116 -4.63 -7.55 3.62
C VAL A 116 -3.71 -6.39 4.03
N TRP A 117 -4.11 -5.58 4.98
CA TRP A 117 -3.24 -4.57 5.59
C TRP A 117 -2.30 -5.25 6.58
N LEU A 118 -1.01 -5.01 6.41
CA LEU A 118 0.07 -5.63 7.18
C LEU A 118 0.51 -4.81 8.39
N GLU A 119 0.05 -3.57 8.52
CA GLU A 119 0.34 -2.67 9.63
C GLU A 119 -0.54 -2.95 10.84
N SER A 120 -0.24 -2.32 11.98
CA SER A 120 -1.06 -2.42 13.18
C SER A 120 -2.38 -1.62 13.06
N LYS A 121 -3.40 -1.99 13.84
CA LYS A 121 -4.65 -1.24 13.93
C LYS A 121 -4.42 0.21 14.39
N GLU A 122 -3.50 0.41 15.30
CA GLU A 122 -3.13 1.73 15.82
C GLU A 122 -2.53 2.61 14.71
N SER A 123 -1.66 2.03 13.87
CA SER A 123 -1.10 2.71 12.69
C SER A 123 -2.19 3.05 11.68
N ALA A 124 -3.01 2.09 11.29
CA ALA A 124 -4.09 2.27 10.33
C ALA A 124 -5.17 3.25 10.83
N SER A 125 -5.40 3.31 12.15
CA SER A 125 -6.45 4.15 12.78
C SER A 125 -6.06 5.62 12.95
N ARG A 126 -4.89 6.06 12.53
CA ARG A 126 -4.46 7.47 12.66
C ARG A 126 -5.49 8.48 12.15
N LEU A 127 -6.30 8.11 11.18
CA LEU A 127 -7.36 8.94 10.63
C LEU A 127 -8.67 8.88 11.42
N ASP A 128 -8.79 7.96 12.40
CA ASP A 128 -10.02 7.70 13.18
C ASP A 128 -11.28 7.52 12.31
N ILE A 129 -11.11 6.89 11.15
CA ILE A 129 -12.19 6.66 10.18
C ILE A 129 -12.52 5.17 10.00
N PHE A 130 -11.81 4.29 10.71
CA PHE A 130 -11.97 2.85 10.58
C PHE A 130 -12.49 2.22 11.86
N ASP A 131 -13.34 1.23 11.67
CA ASP A 131 -13.75 0.25 12.66
C ASP A 131 -13.30 -1.14 12.21
N TYR A 132 -13.17 -2.06 13.15
CA TYR A 132 -12.68 -3.40 12.90
C TYR A 132 -13.70 -4.43 13.38
N GLY A 133 -13.98 -5.40 12.52
CA GLY A 133 -14.87 -6.52 12.84
C GLY A 133 -14.28 -7.49 13.86
N GLU A 134 -15.00 -8.54 14.12
CA GLU A 134 -14.56 -9.62 14.99
C GLU A 134 -13.29 -10.30 14.46
N LEU A 135 -12.52 -10.88 15.39
CA LEU A 135 -11.35 -11.66 15.06
C LEU A 135 -11.74 -12.94 14.33
N GLN A 136 -11.24 -13.08 13.10
CA GLN A 136 -11.34 -14.30 12.32
C GLN A 136 -9.97 -14.97 12.24
N LYS A 137 -9.93 -16.26 11.93
CA LYS A 137 -8.69 -17.02 11.80
C LYS A 137 -8.74 -17.97 10.61
N VAL A 138 -7.58 -18.09 9.94
CA VAL A 138 -7.30 -19.15 8.97
C VAL A 138 -6.03 -19.87 9.40
N GLY A 139 -6.16 -21.11 9.90
CA GLY A 139 -5.08 -21.77 10.61
C GLY A 139 -4.66 -20.96 11.85
N ASN A 140 -3.38 -20.60 11.91
CA ASN A 140 -2.82 -19.79 13.00
C ASN A 140 -2.79 -18.28 12.71
N VAL A 141 -3.32 -17.83 11.56
CA VAL A 141 -3.28 -16.43 11.15
C VAL A 141 -4.59 -15.74 11.50
N GLY A 142 -4.54 -14.75 12.38
CA GLY A 142 -5.68 -13.91 12.76
C GLY A 142 -5.80 -12.68 11.87
N PHE A 143 -7.05 -12.26 11.59
CA PHE A 143 -7.33 -11.04 10.85
C PHE A 143 -8.73 -10.49 11.19
N ARG A 144 -8.97 -9.23 10.84
CA ARG A 144 -10.28 -8.58 11.04
C ARG A 144 -10.70 -7.85 9.78
N ARG A 145 -12.00 -7.86 9.48
CA ARG A 145 -12.54 -7.01 8.42
C ARG A 145 -12.44 -5.54 8.82
N VAL A 146 -12.06 -4.69 7.86
CA VAL A 146 -12.01 -3.23 8.03
C VAL A 146 -13.32 -2.63 7.56
N PHE A 147 -13.89 -1.73 8.36
CA PHE A 147 -15.09 -0.97 8.02
C PHE A 147 -14.78 0.52 8.09
N CYS A 148 -15.47 1.32 7.28
CA CYS A 148 -15.50 2.77 7.48
C CYS A 148 -16.56 3.15 8.49
N LYS A 149 -16.23 4.07 9.37
CA LYS A 149 -17.20 4.73 10.25
C LYS A 149 -18.26 5.45 9.43
N GLU A 150 -19.46 5.57 9.96
CA GLU A 150 -20.58 6.21 9.30
C GLU A 150 -20.21 7.59 8.74
N GLY A 151 -20.61 7.84 7.50
CA GLY A 151 -20.37 9.08 6.77
C GLY A 151 -19.00 9.23 6.13
N TRP A 152 -18.16 8.21 6.15
CA TRP A 152 -16.92 8.18 5.39
C TRP A 152 -17.06 7.23 4.20
N GLU A 153 -16.75 7.74 3.00
CA GLU A 153 -16.65 6.91 1.80
C GLU A 153 -15.18 6.58 1.56
N TRP A 154 -14.65 5.62 2.28
CA TRP A 154 -13.37 5.02 1.92
C TRP A 154 -13.64 3.66 1.29
N GLY A 155 -13.11 3.45 0.09
CA GLY A 155 -13.35 2.21 -0.63
C GLY A 155 -12.48 1.05 -0.19
N TYR A 156 -11.80 1.14 0.94
CA TYR A 156 -10.98 0.08 1.55
C TYR A 156 -9.75 -0.35 0.75
N PHE A 157 -9.41 0.32 -0.36
CA PHE A 157 -8.23 0.03 -1.17
C PHE A 157 -7.14 1.07 -0.93
N SER A 158 -5.87 0.60 -0.90
CA SER A 158 -4.69 1.47 -0.86
C SER A 158 -3.50 0.79 -1.53
N PHE A 159 -2.46 1.59 -1.87
CA PHE A 159 -1.20 1.07 -2.38
C PHE A 159 -0.22 0.65 -1.28
N ARG A 160 -0.64 0.58 -0.04
CA ARG A 160 0.14 0.01 1.08
C ARG A 160 0.64 -1.39 0.75
N PRO A 161 1.72 -1.84 1.42
CA PRO A 161 2.28 -3.16 1.20
C PRO A 161 1.24 -4.27 1.30
N GLY A 162 1.26 -5.17 0.34
CA GLY A 162 0.37 -6.34 0.33
C GLY A 162 0.17 -6.94 -1.06
N ILE A 163 -0.48 -8.09 -1.06
CA ILE A 163 -0.78 -8.84 -2.28
C ILE A 163 -1.93 -8.17 -3.05
N LYS A 164 -1.77 -8.11 -4.38
CA LYS A 164 -2.80 -7.74 -5.35
C LYS A 164 -2.94 -8.91 -6.34
N ARG A 165 -4.17 -9.30 -6.68
CA ARG A 165 -4.41 -10.29 -7.75
C ARG A 165 -4.52 -9.55 -9.10
N MET A 166 -3.84 -10.04 -10.13
CA MET A 166 -3.95 -9.47 -11.47
C MET A 166 -5.38 -9.56 -12.02
N CYS A 167 -6.10 -10.65 -11.74
CA CYS A 167 -7.51 -10.77 -12.14
C CYS A 167 -8.41 -9.70 -11.52
N ASP A 168 -8.17 -9.28 -10.27
CA ASP A 168 -8.92 -8.19 -9.64
C ASP A 168 -8.58 -6.84 -10.25
N TYR A 169 -7.31 -6.62 -10.60
CA TYR A 169 -6.87 -5.43 -11.34
C TYR A 169 -7.54 -5.34 -12.72
N GLU A 170 -7.57 -6.45 -13.46
CA GLU A 170 -8.19 -6.55 -14.78
C GLU A 170 -9.72 -6.40 -14.71
N LEU A 171 -10.38 -6.93 -13.68
CA LEU A 171 -11.82 -6.87 -13.47
C LEU A 171 -12.38 -5.44 -13.50
N ILE A 172 -11.61 -4.47 -13.02
CA ILE A 172 -12.00 -3.05 -13.02
C ILE A 172 -11.41 -2.25 -14.19
N GLY A 173 -10.77 -2.92 -15.16
CA GLY A 173 -10.11 -2.31 -16.31
C GLY A 173 -8.80 -1.61 -15.99
N GLY A 174 -8.12 -2.05 -14.92
CA GLY A 174 -6.90 -1.45 -14.39
C GLY A 174 -7.13 -0.14 -13.64
N TYR A 175 -6.05 0.43 -13.10
CA TYR A 175 -6.14 1.65 -12.28
C TYR A 175 -6.10 2.96 -13.08
N GLY A 176 -5.81 2.90 -14.38
CA GLY A 176 -5.55 4.09 -15.21
C GLY A 176 -6.74 5.04 -15.37
N ASN A 177 -7.96 4.56 -15.20
CA ASN A 177 -9.19 5.34 -15.32
C ASN A 177 -9.61 6.03 -14.00
N PHE A 178 -8.89 5.79 -12.91
CA PHE A 178 -9.20 6.31 -11.59
C PHE A 178 -8.28 7.47 -11.23
N LYS A 179 -8.81 8.44 -10.47
CA LYS A 179 -8.07 9.64 -10.05
C LYS A 179 -7.21 9.42 -8.81
N ASN A 180 -7.59 8.47 -7.98
CA ASN A 180 -6.95 8.19 -6.69
C ASN A 180 -7.39 6.82 -6.15
N GLU A 181 -6.77 6.39 -5.04
CA GLU A 181 -7.08 5.13 -4.35
C GLU A 181 -8.52 5.04 -3.85
N LEU A 182 -9.12 6.17 -3.47
CA LEU A 182 -10.52 6.20 -3.02
C LEU A 182 -11.45 5.74 -4.14
N ASP A 183 -11.28 6.27 -5.35
CA ASP A 183 -12.11 5.92 -6.50
C ASP A 183 -11.94 4.44 -6.87
N ILE A 184 -10.71 3.90 -6.81
CA ILE A 184 -10.42 2.48 -7.00
C ILE A 184 -11.16 1.64 -5.96
N GLY A 185 -11.04 2.03 -4.69
CA GLY A 185 -11.68 1.31 -3.60
C GLY A 185 -13.21 1.34 -3.66
N VAL A 186 -13.81 2.47 -4.03
CA VAL A 186 -15.26 2.57 -4.24
C VAL A 186 -15.71 1.60 -5.34
N GLU A 187 -14.92 1.44 -6.39
CA GLU A 187 -15.23 0.51 -7.48
C GLU A 187 -15.17 -0.95 -7.03
N TYR A 188 -14.17 -1.33 -6.23
CA TYR A 188 -14.12 -2.66 -5.61
C TYR A 188 -15.27 -2.90 -4.62
N LYS A 189 -15.57 -1.90 -3.78
CA LYS A 189 -16.69 -1.99 -2.82
C LYS A 189 -18.03 -2.25 -3.50
N LYS A 190 -18.33 -1.60 -4.64
CA LYS A 190 -19.54 -1.85 -5.44
C LYS A 190 -19.68 -3.30 -5.89
N ARG A 191 -18.56 -4.02 -6.05
CA ARG A 191 -18.50 -5.43 -6.43
C ARG A 191 -18.47 -6.38 -5.23
N GLY A 192 -18.67 -5.86 -4.02
CA GLY A 192 -18.69 -6.64 -2.78
C GLY A 192 -17.32 -6.97 -2.22
N TYR A 193 -16.23 -6.40 -2.77
CA TYR A 193 -14.90 -6.59 -2.20
C TYR A 193 -14.71 -5.80 -0.90
N TYR A 194 -13.80 -6.29 -0.07
CA TYR A 194 -13.48 -5.66 1.21
C TYR A 194 -12.01 -5.87 1.58
N THR A 195 -11.52 -5.08 2.49
CA THR A 195 -10.17 -5.18 3.05
C THR A 195 -10.21 -5.77 4.44
N VAL A 196 -9.17 -6.47 4.78
CA VAL A 196 -8.92 -6.97 6.14
C VAL A 196 -7.58 -6.46 6.66
N ILE A 197 -7.42 -6.45 7.97
CA ILE A 197 -6.17 -6.13 8.65
C ILE A 197 -5.69 -7.35 9.42
N ILE A 198 -4.40 -7.66 9.34
CA ILE A 198 -3.80 -8.79 10.03
C ILE A 198 -3.68 -8.49 11.54
N GLU A 199 -3.89 -9.50 12.40
CA GLU A 199 -3.81 -9.32 13.85
C GLU A 199 -2.35 -9.24 14.36
N ASN A 200 -1.42 -9.94 13.69
CA ASN A 200 0.02 -9.85 13.97
C ASN A 200 0.70 -9.00 12.89
N PRO A 201 0.96 -7.71 13.14
CA PRO A 201 1.53 -6.81 12.15
C PRO A 201 2.88 -7.28 11.61
N ALA A 202 3.19 -6.87 10.39
CA ALA A 202 4.44 -7.22 9.72
C ALA A 202 5.16 -6.00 9.14
N VAL A 203 4.55 -4.82 9.19
CA VAL A 203 5.17 -3.58 8.69
C VAL A 203 4.91 -2.41 9.62
N ILE A 204 5.81 -1.42 9.57
CA ILE A 204 5.71 -0.12 10.23
C ILE A 204 5.83 0.96 9.16
N ASP A 205 4.89 1.92 9.16
CA ASP A 205 4.94 3.11 8.32
C ASP A 205 5.98 4.09 8.87
N ILE A 206 6.93 4.50 8.03
CA ILE A 206 7.99 5.47 8.36
C ILE A 206 7.93 6.73 7.49
N GLY A 207 6.83 6.92 6.76
CA GLY A 207 6.64 8.00 5.77
C GLY A 207 6.08 9.30 6.30
N ASP A 208 5.57 9.35 7.54
CA ASP A 208 4.73 10.46 8.06
C ASP A 208 5.34 11.86 7.90
N ASP A 209 6.64 12.02 8.18
CA ASP A 209 7.34 13.32 8.13
C ASP A 209 7.97 13.61 6.75
N HIS A 210 7.84 12.67 5.81
CA HIS A 210 8.51 12.70 4.50
C HIS A 210 7.53 12.64 3.32
N HIS A 211 6.32 13.11 3.51
CA HIS A 211 5.29 13.03 2.48
C HIS A 211 5.64 13.85 1.23
N VAL A 212 5.75 13.18 0.08
CA VAL A 212 5.92 13.84 -1.22
C VAL A 212 4.55 14.10 -1.81
N SER A 213 4.23 15.39 -2.04
CA SER A 213 2.98 15.76 -2.69
C SER A 213 2.98 15.28 -4.14
N ASP A 214 2.04 14.40 -4.49
CA ASP A 214 1.79 14.05 -5.88
C ASP A 214 1.04 15.20 -6.58
N ALA A 215 1.77 16.00 -7.36
CA ALA A 215 1.21 17.12 -8.11
C ALA A 215 0.16 16.69 -9.15
N THR A 216 0.13 15.42 -9.51
CA THR A 216 -0.86 14.85 -10.43
C THR A 216 -2.16 14.44 -9.74
N ARG A 217 -2.15 14.37 -8.40
CA ARG A 217 -3.26 13.90 -7.58
C ARG A 217 -4.18 15.05 -7.18
N LYS A 218 -5.41 15.03 -7.67
CA LYS A 218 -6.46 15.91 -7.14
C LYS A 218 -7.07 15.25 -5.91
N TRP A 219 -6.78 15.78 -4.72
CA TRP A 219 -7.40 15.31 -3.48
C TRP A 219 -8.92 15.43 -3.56
N PRO A 220 -9.70 14.39 -3.23
CA PRO A 220 -11.14 14.48 -3.23
C PRO A 220 -11.59 15.55 -2.24
N LYS A 221 -12.39 16.52 -2.70
CA LYS A 221 -13.03 17.54 -1.86
C LYS A 221 -14.15 16.97 -0.96
N ARG A 222 -14.40 15.68 -1.02
CA ARG A 222 -15.45 14.99 -0.26
C ARG A 222 -15.01 14.77 1.18
N ARG A 223 -15.20 15.82 1.99
CA ARG A 223 -15.29 15.69 3.44
C ARG A 223 -16.74 15.86 3.81
N LYS A 224 -17.23 15.04 4.76
CA LYS A 224 -18.53 15.22 5.39
C LYS A 224 -18.67 16.70 5.84
N ALA A 225 -19.80 17.35 5.58
CA ALA A 225 -20.07 18.66 6.16
C ALA A 225 -19.90 18.56 7.69
N GLY A 226 -18.96 19.34 8.26
CA GLY A 226 -18.61 19.26 9.69
C GLY A 226 -17.37 18.47 10.04
N ALA A 227 -16.67 17.80 9.10
CA ALA A 227 -15.39 17.17 9.39
C ALA A 227 -14.34 18.22 9.83
N PRO A 228 -13.53 17.99 10.89
CA PRO A 228 -12.55 18.96 11.38
C PRO A 228 -11.57 19.33 10.27
N THR A 229 -11.39 20.63 10.02
CA THR A 229 -10.32 21.13 9.17
C THR A 229 -8.96 20.88 9.85
N GLY A 230 -7.85 20.80 9.10
CA GLY A 230 -6.51 20.45 9.59
C GLY A 230 -6.09 21.15 10.89
N LEU A 231 -6.41 22.46 11.05
CA LEU A 231 -6.17 23.23 12.27
C LEU A 231 -6.95 22.72 13.49
N LYS A 232 -8.22 22.31 13.34
CA LYS A 232 -9.01 21.73 14.44
C LYS A 232 -8.52 20.34 14.82
N ARG A 233 -7.86 19.64 13.91
CA ARG A 233 -7.25 18.32 14.13
C ARG A 233 -5.98 18.43 14.98
N LEU A 234 -5.11 19.41 14.69
CA LEU A 234 -3.94 19.73 15.53
C LEU A 234 -4.36 20.07 16.97
N TRP A 235 -5.41 20.86 17.14
CA TRP A 235 -5.94 21.22 18.46
C TRP A 235 -6.52 20.05 19.24
N LYS A 236 -7.10 19.06 18.58
CA LYS A 236 -7.63 17.85 19.25
C LYS A 236 -6.48 16.94 19.69
N HIS A 237 -5.41 16.83 18.90
CA HIS A 237 -4.19 16.12 19.28
C HIS A 237 -3.46 16.80 20.46
N LEU A 238 -3.34 18.13 20.45
CA LEU A 238 -2.72 18.88 21.54
C LEU A 238 -3.52 18.79 22.86
N LYS A 239 -4.84 18.57 22.82
CA LYS A 239 -5.66 18.37 24.02
C LYS A 239 -5.64 16.95 24.58
N SER A 240 -5.22 15.95 23.82
CA SER A 240 -5.04 14.57 24.30
C SER A 240 -3.72 14.33 25.02
N PHE A 241 -2.77 15.27 24.95
CA PHE A 241 -1.56 15.33 25.78
C PHE A 241 -1.80 16.28 26.95
N LYS A 242 -2.63 15.88 27.92
CA LYS A 242 -2.59 16.43 29.27
C LYS A 242 -1.81 15.46 30.14
N PHE A 243 -0.69 16.00 30.67
CA PHE A 243 0.11 15.45 31.76
C PHE A 243 -0.77 14.98 32.94
#